data_7a53f1c31ea9eccd77ef67c60da603aa
#
_entry.id   7a53f1c31ea9eccd77ef67c60da603aa
#
_cell.length_a   1.000
_cell.length_b   1.000
_cell.length_c   1.000
_cell.angle_alpha   90.00
_cell.angle_beta   90.00
_cell.angle_gamma   90.00
#
_symmetry.space_group_name_H-M   'P 1'
#
loop_
_entity.id
_entity.type
_entity.pdbx_description
1 polymer ?
#
loop_
_entity_poly.entity_id
_entity_poly.type
_entity_poly.pdbx_seq_one_letter_code
_entity_poly.pdbx_strand_id
1 'polypeptide(L)'
;MRLATEAPLLVYFSSISGNTARFVGKLGLPAQRIPLHTGPHSSEPPLKVHEPFVLVTPTYGGGQGRGVEKGAVPKQVVKFLNDEDNRKWIRGVISAGNTNFGQAYCLAGEIISRKCNVPHLYRLELFGTPEDVARVSDGLERWWKLH
;
A
#
# COMPACT_ATOMS: atom_id res chain seq x y z
N MET A 1 -13.85 7.94 17.75
CA MET A 1 -13.96 6.88 16.73
C MET A 1 -14.36 7.50 15.41
N ARG A 2 -13.62 7.20 14.37
CA ARG A 2 -13.95 7.72 13.03
C ARG A 2 -15.10 6.92 12.42
N LEU A 3 -15.88 7.60 11.59
CA LEU A 3 -16.94 6.93 10.82
C LEU A 3 -16.33 6.39 9.53
N ALA A 4 -16.58 5.12 9.22
CA ALA A 4 -16.03 4.46 8.04
C ALA A 4 -16.44 5.13 6.73
N THR A 5 -17.52 5.91 6.72
CA THR A 5 -18.03 6.59 5.53
C THR A 5 -17.42 7.96 5.29
N GLU A 6 -16.66 8.52 6.24
CA GLU A 6 -16.14 9.88 6.11
C GLU A 6 -14.88 9.95 5.26
N ALA A 7 -13.97 8.99 5.42
CA ALA A 7 -12.71 8.94 4.68
C ALA A 7 -12.15 7.53 4.79
N PRO A 8 -11.42 7.09 3.77
CA PRO A 8 -10.79 5.77 3.85
C PRO A 8 -9.67 5.76 4.88
N LEU A 9 -9.53 4.62 5.55
CA LEU A 9 -8.33 4.34 6.32
C LEU A 9 -7.25 3.92 5.32
N LEU A 10 -6.05 4.48 5.47
CA LEU A 10 -4.89 4.02 4.71
C LEU A 10 -4.07 3.08 5.59
N VAL A 11 -3.68 1.95 5.02
CA VAL A 11 -2.68 1.08 5.64
C VAL A 11 -1.49 1.08 4.70
N TYR A 12 -0.32 1.38 5.22
CA TYR A 12 0.84 1.54 4.35
C TYR A 12 2.08 0.87 4.91
N PHE A 13 2.96 0.50 4.00
CA PHE A 13 4.30 0.07 4.33
C PHE A 13 5.29 1.06 3.72
N SER A 14 6.28 1.45 4.49
CA SER A 14 7.35 2.31 3.99
C SER A 14 8.69 1.74 4.42
N SER A 15 9.59 1.61 3.47
CA SER A 15 10.96 1.15 3.74
C SER A 15 11.75 2.25 4.45
N ILE A 16 13.03 1.97 4.69
CA ILE A 16 13.93 2.91 5.35
C ILE A 16 14.02 4.24 4.58
N SER A 17 13.91 4.20 3.23
CA SER A 17 13.95 5.42 2.43
C SER A 17 12.82 6.41 2.76
N GLY A 18 11.69 5.91 3.27
CA GLY A 18 10.59 6.75 3.70
C GLY A 18 9.74 7.36 2.61
N ASN A 19 9.91 6.95 1.36
CA ASN A 19 9.17 7.54 0.24
C ASN A 19 7.65 7.37 0.37
N THR A 20 7.21 6.17 0.70
CA THR A 20 5.78 5.89 0.86
C THR A 20 5.21 6.66 2.06
N ALA A 21 5.96 6.71 3.16
CA ALA A 21 5.52 7.45 4.35
C ALA A 21 5.35 8.95 4.03
N ARG A 22 6.24 9.52 3.22
CA ARG A 22 6.12 10.92 2.80
C ARG A 22 4.85 11.16 2.01
N PHE A 23 4.56 10.26 1.06
CA PHE A 23 3.36 10.38 0.24
C PHE A 23 2.10 10.30 1.11
N VAL A 24 2.02 9.30 1.97
CA VAL A 24 0.88 9.10 2.86
C VAL A 24 0.69 10.32 3.78
N GLY A 25 1.79 10.86 4.31
CA GLY A 25 1.72 12.05 5.16
C GLY A 25 1.13 13.25 4.45
N LYS A 26 1.41 13.41 3.16
CA LYS A 26 0.87 14.52 2.36
C LYS A 26 -0.62 14.39 2.09
N LEU A 27 -1.16 13.18 2.11
CA LEU A 27 -2.59 12.96 1.91
C LEU A 27 -3.42 13.43 3.11
N GLY A 28 -2.85 13.43 4.30
CA GLY A 28 -3.56 13.91 5.50
C GLY A 28 -4.73 13.06 5.93
N LEU A 29 -4.81 11.80 5.48
CA LEU A 29 -5.89 10.89 5.84
C LEU A 29 -5.49 10.01 7.02
N PRO A 30 -6.46 9.44 7.75
CA PRO A 30 -6.14 8.46 8.79
C PRO A 30 -5.30 7.34 8.21
N ALA A 31 -4.20 7.00 8.87
CA ALA A 31 -3.27 6.03 8.34
C ALA A 31 -2.64 5.20 9.44
N GLN A 32 -2.40 3.92 9.15
CA GLN A 32 -1.70 3.01 10.05
C GLN A 32 -0.54 2.38 9.29
N ARG A 33 0.61 2.32 9.92
CA ARG A 33 1.83 1.80 9.31
C ARG A 33 2.04 0.33 9.64
N ILE A 34 2.33 -0.47 8.60
CA ILE A 34 2.77 -1.85 8.80
C ILE A 34 4.20 -1.78 9.38
N PRO A 35 4.47 -2.48 10.50
CA PRO A 35 5.79 -2.42 11.11
C PRO A 35 6.90 -2.85 10.16
N LEU A 36 8.03 -2.12 10.20
CA LEU A 36 9.19 -2.42 9.37
C LEU A 36 9.86 -3.72 9.81
N HIS A 37 9.93 -3.93 11.11
CA HIS A 37 10.55 -5.13 11.69
C HIS A 37 9.48 -5.99 12.35
N THR A 38 9.40 -7.24 11.91
CA THR A 38 8.45 -8.21 12.46
C THR A 38 9.22 -9.51 12.78
N GLY A 39 8.63 -10.32 13.66
CA GLY A 39 9.21 -11.59 14.00
C GLY A 39 9.57 -11.67 15.48
N PRO A 40 10.21 -12.79 15.91
CA PRO A 40 10.41 -13.06 17.33
C PRO A 40 11.35 -12.08 18.04
N HIS A 41 12.18 -11.37 17.29
CA HIS A 41 13.11 -10.40 17.87
C HIS A 41 12.63 -8.96 17.78
N SER A 42 11.44 -8.73 17.25
CA SER A 42 10.86 -7.40 17.15
C SER A 42 10.03 -7.09 18.38
N SER A 43 10.15 -5.84 18.88
CA SER A 43 9.30 -5.36 19.96
C SER A 43 7.95 -4.87 19.46
N GLU A 44 7.79 -4.73 18.13
CA GLU A 44 6.54 -4.25 17.56
C GLU A 44 5.59 -5.41 17.29
N PRO A 45 4.32 -5.32 17.77
CA PRO A 45 3.35 -6.35 17.45
C PRO A 45 2.93 -6.25 15.98
N PRO A 46 2.47 -7.35 15.38
CA PRO A 46 1.91 -7.29 14.04
C PRO A 46 0.68 -6.38 13.99
N LEU A 47 0.53 -5.66 12.89
CA LEU A 47 -0.62 -4.77 12.71
C LEU A 47 -1.88 -5.60 12.46
N LYS A 48 -2.94 -5.24 13.17
CA LYS A 48 -4.27 -5.80 12.97
C LYS A 48 -5.23 -4.67 12.67
N VAL A 49 -6.09 -4.85 11.66
CA VAL A 49 -7.09 -3.85 11.29
C VAL A 49 -8.48 -4.43 11.42
N HIS A 50 -9.45 -3.56 11.65
CA HIS A 50 -10.84 -3.95 11.89
C HIS A 50 -11.83 -3.09 11.10
N GLU A 51 -11.39 -2.47 10.02
CA GLU A 51 -12.25 -1.66 9.17
C GLU A 51 -11.70 -1.64 7.74
N PRO A 52 -12.56 -1.32 6.75
CA PRO A 52 -12.12 -1.25 5.36
C PRO A 52 -10.98 -0.28 5.18
N PHE A 53 -10.01 -0.66 4.34
CA PHE A 53 -8.82 0.16 4.12
C PHE A 53 -8.35 0.10 2.67
N VAL A 54 -7.55 1.10 2.30
CA VAL A 54 -6.80 1.13 1.05
C VAL A 54 -5.33 0.93 1.42
N LEU A 55 -4.70 -0.03 0.76
CA LEU A 55 -3.28 -0.31 0.98
C LEU A 55 -2.41 0.59 0.12
N VAL A 56 -1.35 1.14 0.71
CA VAL A 56 -0.33 1.90 -0.03
C VAL A 56 1.02 1.20 0.18
N THR A 57 1.64 0.77 -0.91
CA THR A 57 2.86 -0.03 -0.85
C THR A 57 3.87 0.39 -1.91
N PRO A 58 5.17 0.38 -1.59
CA PRO A 58 6.19 0.48 -2.63
C PRO A 58 6.29 -0.85 -3.39
N THR A 59 7.00 -0.81 -4.51
CA THR A 59 7.36 -2.00 -5.27
C THR A 59 8.86 -2.16 -5.16
N TYR A 60 9.30 -3.35 -4.76
CA TYR A 60 10.72 -3.64 -4.72
C TYR A 60 11.20 -4.13 -6.09
N GLY A 61 12.37 -3.69 -6.48
CA GLY A 61 13.02 -4.17 -7.70
C GLY A 61 13.66 -5.50 -7.44
N GLY A 62 12.89 -6.56 -7.53
CA GLY A 62 13.40 -7.89 -7.29
C GLY A 62 13.32 -8.75 -8.54
N GLY A 63 13.72 -9.99 -8.41
CA GLY A 63 13.48 -10.99 -9.40
C GLY A 63 14.48 -11.05 -10.56
N GLN A 64 15.68 -10.52 -10.39
CA GLN A 64 16.70 -10.61 -11.43
C GLN A 64 16.86 -12.06 -11.86
N GLY A 65 16.55 -12.36 -13.12
CA GLY A 65 16.71 -13.69 -13.68
C GLY A 65 15.74 -14.73 -13.17
N ARG A 66 14.78 -14.38 -12.33
CA ARG A 66 13.84 -15.33 -11.71
C ARG A 66 12.39 -14.94 -11.91
N GLY A 67 12.12 -14.06 -12.83
CA GLY A 67 10.81 -13.48 -12.99
C GLY A 67 10.66 -12.22 -12.15
N VAL A 68 10.12 -11.18 -12.77
CA VAL A 68 10.02 -9.85 -12.17
C VAL A 68 9.06 -9.82 -10.98
N GLU A 69 8.15 -10.80 -10.87
CA GLU A 69 7.16 -10.80 -9.80
C GLU A 69 7.73 -11.19 -8.43
N LYS A 70 8.79 -11.99 -8.43
CA LYS A 70 9.35 -12.48 -7.17
C LYS A 70 10.02 -11.35 -6.40
N GLY A 71 9.54 -11.13 -5.17
CA GLY A 71 10.10 -10.08 -4.33
C GLY A 71 9.59 -8.67 -4.61
N ALA A 72 8.70 -8.48 -5.59
CA ALA A 72 8.15 -7.16 -5.88
C ALA A 72 7.31 -6.62 -4.73
N VAL A 73 6.53 -7.48 -4.07
CA VAL A 73 5.75 -7.09 -2.91
C VAL A 73 6.64 -7.22 -1.66
N PRO A 74 6.78 -6.16 -0.86
CA PRO A 74 7.57 -6.26 0.37
C PRO A 74 7.07 -7.40 1.26
N LYS A 75 7.99 -8.14 1.86
CA LYS A 75 7.61 -9.30 2.69
C LYS A 75 6.72 -8.92 3.86
N GLN A 76 6.87 -7.71 4.40
CA GLN A 76 6.03 -7.22 5.49
C GLN A 76 4.59 -7.06 5.03
N VAL A 77 4.39 -6.61 3.77
CA VAL A 77 3.06 -6.48 3.19
C VAL A 77 2.46 -7.88 2.94
N VAL A 78 3.25 -8.80 2.42
CA VAL A 78 2.81 -10.18 2.21
C VAL A 78 2.33 -10.79 3.52
N LYS A 79 3.11 -10.64 4.57
CA LYS A 79 2.77 -11.18 5.89
C LYS A 79 1.49 -10.56 6.44
N PHE A 80 1.34 -9.25 6.29
CA PHE A 80 0.13 -8.54 6.71
C PHE A 80 -1.11 -9.07 5.99
N LEU A 81 -1.03 -9.24 4.67
CA LEU A 81 -2.16 -9.70 3.86
C LEU A 81 -2.43 -11.21 3.95
N ASN A 82 -1.44 -12.00 4.39
CA ASN A 82 -1.66 -13.42 4.62
C ASN A 82 -2.55 -13.69 5.84
N ASP A 83 -2.70 -12.69 6.70
CA ASP A 83 -3.67 -12.77 7.78
C ASP A 83 -5.05 -12.47 7.21
N GLU A 84 -5.92 -13.48 7.20
CA GLU A 84 -7.27 -13.35 6.63
C GLU A 84 -8.09 -12.29 7.34
N ASP A 85 -7.85 -12.07 8.63
CA ASP A 85 -8.56 -11.04 9.40
C ASP A 85 -8.20 -9.63 8.93
N ASN A 86 -7.00 -9.45 8.36
CA ASN A 86 -6.63 -8.20 7.73
C ASN A 86 -7.11 -8.16 6.27
N ARG A 87 -6.85 -9.24 5.52
CA ARG A 87 -7.13 -9.29 4.09
C ARG A 87 -8.59 -9.06 3.75
N LYS A 88 -9.51 -9.50 4.60
CA LYS A 88 -10.95 -9.32 4.33
C LYS A 88 -11.37 -7.86 4.25
N TRP A 89 -10.57 -6.95 4.80
CA TRP A 89 -10.90 -5.54 4.84
C TRP A 89 -10.30 -4.72 3.70
N ILE A 90 -9.40 -5.27 2.90
CA ILE A 90 -8.79 -4.51 1.80
C ILE A 90 -9.83 -4.17 0.73
N ARG A 91 -9.82 -2.92 0.27
CA ARG A 91 -10.77 -2.44 -0.74
C ARG A 91 -10.08 -1.95 -2.00
N GLY A 92 -8.81 -1.65 -1.94
CA GLY A 92 -8.05 -1.19 -3.09
C GLY A 92 -6.58 -1.08 -2.75
N VAL A 93 -5.74 -0.85 -3.76
CA VAL A 93 -4.30 -0.72 -3.58
C VAL A 93 -3.76 0.42 -4.41
N ILE A 94 -2.85 1.18 -3.80
CA ILE A 94 -2.06 2.21 -4.45
C ILE A 94 -0.61 1.74 -4.36
N SER A 95 0.13 1.75 -5.46
CA SER A 95 1.52 1.33 -5.42
C SER A 95 2.44 2.41 -5.94
N ALA A 96 3.60 2.50 -5.29
CA ALA A 96 4.70 3.33 -5.73
C ALA A 96 5.76 2.45 -6.39
N GLY A 97 6.58 3.05 -7.23
CA GLY A 97 7.65 2.33 -7.88
C GLY A 97 8.69 3.28 -8.42
N ASN A 98 9.61 2.74 -9.20
CA ASN A 98 10.64 3.50 -9.86
C ASN A 98 10.58 3.13 -11.34
N THR A 99 10.37 4.13 -12.21
CA THR A 99 10.25 3.89 -13.64
C THR A 99 11.50 3.27 -14.26
N ASN A 100 12.65 3.39 -13.59
CA ASN A 100 13.87 2.73 -14.02
C ASN A 100 13.79 1.21 -14.00
N PHE A 101 12.82 0.65 -13.30
CA PHE A 101 12.63 -0.80 -13.25
C PHE A 101 11.79 -1.36 -14.40
N GLY A 102 11.33 -0.51 -15.30
CA GLY A 102 10.60 -0.96 -16.49
C GLY A 102 9.34 -1.76 -16.13
N GLN A 103 9.35 -3.05 -16.53
CA GLN A 103 8.18 -3.92 -16.31
C GLN A 103 7.80 -4.12 -14.85
N ALA A 104 8.73 -3.90 -13.94
CA ALA A 104 8.47 -4.03 -12.50
C ALA A 104 7.89 -2.75 -11.90
N TYR A 105 7.70 -1.70 -12.69
CA TYR A 105 7.14 -0.44 -12.19
C TYR A 105 5.74 -0.67 -11.61
N CYS A 106 5.59 -0.37 -10.32
CA CYS A 106 4.33 -0.53 -9.58
C CYS A 106 3.75 -1.95 -9.62
N LEU A 107 4.58 -2.95 -9.87
CA LEU A 107 4.14 -4.34 -9.99
C LEU A 107 3.53 -4.87 -8.69
N ALA A 108 3.97 -4.39 -7.53
CA ALA A 108 3.40 -4.81 -6.26
C ALA A 108 1.88 -4.59 -6.23
N GLY A 109 1.43 -3.42 -6.72
CA GLY A 109 0.01 -3.12 -6.78
C GLY A 109 -0.74 -4.05 -7.71
N GLU A 110 -0.15 -4.40 -8.86
CA GLU A 110 -0.79 -5.34 -9.78
C GLU A 110 -0.94 -6.72 -9.17
N ILE A 111 0.09 -7.19 -8.49
CA ILE A 111 0.05 -8.52 -7.85
C ILE A 111 -1.03 -8.55 -6.78
N ILE A 112 -1.07 -7.55 -5.93
CA ILE A 112 -2.05 -7.48 -4.85
C ILE A 112 -3.46 -7.34 -5.41
N SER A 113 -3.63 -6.49 -6.41
CA SER A 113 -4.92 -6.31 -7.08
C SER A 113 -5.47 -7.63 -7.60
N ARG A 114 -4.64 -8.44 -8.25
CA ARG A 114 -5.06 -9.74 -8.77
C ARG A 114 -5.37 -10.73 -7.66
N LYS A 115 -4.49 -10.83 -6.67
CA LYS A 115 -4.61 -11.85 -5.62
C LYS A 115 -5.73 -11.54 -4.64
N CYS A 116 -5.98 -10.28 -4.35
CA CYS A 116 -7.02 -9.86 -3.42
C CYS A 116 -8.32 -9.48 -4.11
N ASN A 117 -8.33 -9.46 -5.44
CA ASN A 117 -9.49 -9.10 -6.25
C ASN A 117 -10.02 -7.71 -5.89
N VAL A 118 -9.13 -6.74 -5.85
CA VAL A 118 -9.45 -5.33 -5.58
C VAL A 118 -8.83 -4.44 -6.64
N PRO A 119 -9.37 -3.23 -6.88
CA PRO A 119 -8.82 -2.36 -7.92
C PRO A 119 -7.44 -1.82 -7.56
N HIS A 120 -6.60 -1.66 -8.58
CA HIS A 120 -5.34 -0.95 -8.49
C HIS A 120 -5.64 0.52 -8.74
N LEU A 121 -5.77 1.30 -7.69
CA LEU A 121 -6.35 2.63 -7.75
C LEU A 121 -5.43 3.69 -8.35
N TYR A 122 -4.13 3.60 -8.09
CA TYR A 122 -3.18 4.59 -8.57
C TYR A 122 -1.76 4.04 -8.57
N ARG A 123 -0.94 4.58 -9.49
CA ARG A 123 0.49 4.27 -9.60
C ARG A 123 1.25 5.58 -9.50
N LEU A 124 2.29 5.61 -8.68
CA LEU A 124 3.12 6.81 -8.54
C LEU A 124 4.59 6.45 -8.52
N GLU A 125 5.43 7.43 -8.87
CA GLU A 125 6.88 7.24 -8.82
C GLU A 125 7.42 7.80 -7.52
N LEU A 126 8.22 6.99 -6.83
CA LEU A 126 8.91 7.34 -5.57
C LEU A 126 7.94 7.85 -4.51
N PHE A 127 8.04 9.12 -4.13
CA PHE A 127 7.16 9.72 -3.11
C PHE A 127 6.04 10.56 -3.69
N GLY A 128 5.89 10.51 -5.02
CA GLY A 128 4.82 11.24 -5.71
C GLY A 128 5.10 12.71 -5.86
N THR A 129 4.39 13.33 -6.80
CA THR A 129 4.42 14.78 -7.02
C THR A 129 3.25 15.43 -6.27
N PRO A 130 3.26 16.77 -6.10
CA PRO A 130 2.07 17.46 -5.57
C PRO A 130 0.81 17.16 -6.37
N GLU A 131 0.93 16.98 -7.69
CA GLU A 131 -0.19 16.62 -8.54
C GLU A 131 -0.71 15.22 -8.22
N ASP A 132 0.19 14.27 -7.98
CA ASP A 132 -0.19 12.92 -7.55
C ASP A 132 -0.97 12.95 -6.25
N VAL A 133 -0.51 13.75 -5.29
CA VAL A 133 -1.18 13.90 -4.00
C VAL A 133 -2.60 14.43 -4.20
N ALA A 134 -2.77 15.47 -5.02
CA ALA A 134 -4.08 16.06 -5.28
C ALA A 134 -5.01 15.05 -5.96
N ARG A 135 -4.53 14.34 -6.98
CA ARG A 135 -5.33 13.36 -7.70
C ARG A 135 -5.76 12.20 -6.82
N VAL A 136 -4.86 11.70 -6.00
CA VAL A 136 -5.18 10.59 -5.10
C VAL A 136 -6.16 11.04 -4.03
N SER A 137 -5.95 12.21 -3.44
CA SER A 137 -6.83 12.75 -2.42
C SER A 137 -8.26 12.90 -2.95
N ASP A 138 -8.41 13.54 -4.10
CA ASP A 138 -9.73 13.74 -4.71
C ASP A 138 -10.35 12.42 -5.15
N GLY A 139 -9.55 11.57 -5.77
CA GLY A 139 -10.02 10.27 -6.26
C GLY A 139 -10.48 9.35 -5.15
N LEU A 140 -9.73 9.30 -4.05
CA LEU A 140 -10.09 8.46 -2.91
C LEU A 140 -11.38 8.94 -2.27
N GLU A 141 -11.56 10.23 -2.11
CA GLU A 141 -12.78 10.77 -1.52
C GLU A 141 -14.00 10.37 -2.34
N ARG A 142 -13.95 10.56 -3.64
CA ARG A 142 -15.07 10.22 -4.53
C ARG A 142 -15.31 8.72 -4.61
N TRP A 143 -14.25 7.95 -4.77
CA TRP A 143 -14.33 6.50 -4.90
C TRP A 143 -14.90 5.87 -3.63
N TRP A 144 -14.45 6.34 -2.47
CA TRP A 144 -14.86 5.78 -1.18
C TRP A 144 -16.36 5.98 -0.95
N LYS A 145 -16.89 7.12 -1.34
CA LYS A 145 -18.33 7.40 -1.19
C LYS A 145 -19.19 6.48 -2.04
N LEU A 146 -18.64 5.98 -3.15
CA LEU A 146 -19.39 5.11 -4.07
C LEU A 146 -19.27 3.63 -3.71
N HIS A 147 -18.38 3.30 -2.85
CA HIS A 147 -18.10 1.92 -2.49
C HIS A 147 -18.11 1.77 -0.96
#